data_578d9d4465d86d7ac34735a3401b3b74
#
_entry.id   578d9d4465d86d7ac34735a3401b3b74
#
_cell.length_a   1.000
_cell.length_b   1.000
_cell.length_c   1.000
_cell.angle_alpha   90.00
_cell.angle_beta   90.00
_cell.angle_gamma   90.00
#
_symmetry.space_group_name_H-M   'P 1'
#
loop_
_entity.id
_entity.type
_entity.pdbx_description
1 polymer ?
#
loop_
_entity_poly.entity_id
_entity_poly.type
_entity_poly.pdbx_seq_one_letter_code
_entity_poly.pdbx_strand_id
1 'polypeptide(L)'
;VDGQFQDLTLHIVDGKIEFAGAVPAGAEVIDAQGARIVPGFIDTHMHGAVGVDVNGATAEDLETIGTFLARHGTTSFQASVLTDTQQQTEWCIREFNRYRESPRKGAELVGIHLEGPFLAKEYKGAMPEHLLQNTNIDLVRHYQELARGGIRYITLSPELPGVLDMIPELKELGITVGIGHSGATYAQAMEAISLGATVGTHVGNAMRLFHQHEPAIFGAVMESDLYCETICDGRHLVPGTVRMYCKCKGLDRIVAIT
;
A
#
# COMPACT_ATOMS: atom_id res chain seq x y z
N VAL A 1 17.21 3.60 -18.18
CA VAL A 1 18.45 3.93 -17.47
C VAL A 1 18.50 5.45 -17.32
N ASP A 2 18.76 5.96 -16.14
CA ASP A 2 18.86 7.41 -15.83
C ASP A 2 17.66 8.28 -16.29
N GLY A 3 16.45 7.71 -16.21
CA GLY A 3 15.21 8.42 -16.58
C GLY A 3 15.00 8.61 -18.09
N GLN A 4 15.83 7.97 -18.93
CA GLN A 4 15.68 8.01 -20.39
C GLN A 4 15.46 6.63 -20.98
N PHE A 5 14.64 6.56 -22.02
CA PHE A 5 14.49 5.35 -22.82
C PHE A 5 15.73 5.20 -23.72
N GLN A 6 16.22 3.96 -23.80
CA GLN A 6 17.34 3.58 -24.67
C GLN A 6 16.91 2.40 -25.54
N ASP A 7 17.49 2.31 -26.72
CA ASP A 7 17.28 1.17 -27.61
C ASP A 7 18.20 0.03 -27.14
N LEU A 8 17.62 -0.98 -26.50
CA LEU A 8 18.34 -2.03 -25.80
C LEU A 8 17.71 -3.42 -26.06
N THR A 9 18.55 -4.44 -26.05
CA THR A 9 18.12 -5.81 -25.84
C THR A 9 18.29 -6.17 -24.37
N LEU A 10 17.22 -6.62 -23.73
CA LEU A 10 17.25 -7.09 -22.35
C LEU A 10 17.35 -8.62 -22.33
N HIS A 11 18.29 -9.15 -21.56
CA HIS A 11 18.34 -10.58 -21.27
C HIS A 11 17.71 -10.84 -19.91
N ILE A 12 16.92 -11.90 -19.82
CA ILE A 12 16.36 -12.35 -18.54
C ILE A 12 16.99 -13.72 -18.26
N VAL A 13 17.82 -13.77 -17.23
CA VAL A 13 18.50 -14.99 -16.77
C VAL A 13 18.13 -15.22 -15.31
N ASP A 14 17.57 -16.37 -15.02
CA ASP A 14 17.12 -16.74 -13.66
C ASP A 14 16.23 -15.67 -13.00
N GLY A 15 15.31 -15.07 -13.79
CA GLY A 15 14.39 -14.04 -13.32
C GLY A 15 15.02 -12.66 -13.09
N LYS A 16 16.28 -12.45 -13.50
CA LYS A 16 16.99 -11.17 -13.36
C LYS A 16 17.28 -10.55 -14.72
N ILE A 17 17.21 -9.24 -14.80
CA ILE A 17 17.55 -8.48 -15.99
C ILE A 17 19.07 -8.34 -16.07
N GLU A 18 19.65 -8.76 -17.18
CA GLU A 18 21.04 -8.54 -17.54
C GLU A 18 21.13 -7.71 -18.82
N PHE A 19 22.07 -6.77 -18.85
CA PHE A 19 22.36 -5.98 -20.05
C PHE A 19 23.50 -6.66 -20.81
N ALA A 20 23.15 -7.37 -21.88
CA ALA A 20 24.15 -8.09 -22.67
C ALA A 20 24.06 -7.70 -24.15
N GLY A 21 25.22 -7.75 -24.83
CA GLY A 21 25.32 -7.35 -26.23
C GLY A 21 24.87 -8.37 -27.26
N ALA A 22 24.85 -9.69 -26.95
CA ALA A 22 24.51 -10.74 -27.88
C ALA A 22 23.45 -11.68 -27.30
N VAL A 23 22.48 -12.07 -28.10
CA VAL A 23 21.44 -13.05 -27.72
C VAL A 23 22.09 -14.43 -27.55
N PRO A 24 21.96 -15.11 -26.38
CA PRO A 24 22.47 -16.45 -26.20
C PRO A 24 21.84 -17.44 -27.17
N ALA A 25 22.61 -18.43 -27.63
CA ALA A 25 22.09 -19.48 -28.49
C ALA A 25 20.99 -20.29 -27.76
N GLY A 26 19.82 -20.42 -28.39
CA GLY A 26 18.66 -21.13 -27.81
C GLY A 26 17.78 -20.30 -26.87
N ALA A 27 18.04 -19.03 -26.68
CA ALA A 27 17.15 -18.14 -25.94
C ALA A 27 15.83 -17.93 -26.71
N GLU A 28 14.71 -17.91 -25.98
CA GLU A 28 13.44 -17.41 -26.52
C GLU A 28 13.56 -15.89 -26.74
N VAL A 29 13.21 -15.44 -27.93
CA VAL A 29 13.28 -14.02 -28.31
C VAL A 29 11.88 -13.45 -28.44
N ILE A 30 11.60 -12.40 -27.66
CA ILE A 30 10.38 -11.60 -27.77
C ILE A 30 10.73 -10.28 -28.45
N ASP A 31 10.24 -10.08 -29.68
CA ASP A 31 10.37 -8.80 -30.37
C ASP A 31 9.36 -7.79 -29.84
N ALA A 32 9.83 -6.81 -29.11
CA ALA A 32 9.01 -5.74 -28.56
C ALA A 32 8.56 -4.70 -29.62
N GLN A 33 9.03 -4.78 -30.89
CA GLN A 33 8.64 -3.91 -32.00
C GLN A 33 8.74 -2.42 -31.69
N GLY A 34 9.76 -2.03 -30.94
CA GLY A 34 9.98 -0.64 -30.51
C GLY A 34 9.07 -0.21 -29.35
N ALA A 35 8.33 -1.11 -28.73
CA ALA A 35 7.56 -0.80 -27.52
C ALA A 35 8.46 -0.44 -26.34
N ARG A 36 7.96 0.45 -25.47
CA ARG A 36 8.67 0.81 -24.24
C ARG A 36 8.51 -0.28 -23.21
N ILE A 37 9.63 -0.75 -22.68
CA ILE A 37 9.66 -1.69 -21.56
C ILE A 37 9.91 -0.88 -20.29
N VAL A 38 9.03 -1.04 -19.30
CA VAL A 38 9.11 -0.39 -18.00
C VAL A 38 8.93 -1.45 -16.91
N PRO A 39 9.39 -1.20 -15.66
CA PRO A 39 9.02 -2.06 -14.53
C PRO A 39 7.51 -2.18 -14.41
N GLY A 40 7.03 -3.36 -14.02
CA GLY A 40 5.62 -3.54 -13.69
C GLY A 40 5.20 -2.66 -12.52
N PHE A 41 3.95 -2.23 -12.50
CA PHE A 41 3.42 -1.45 -11.39
C PHE A 41 3.29 -2.30 -10.13
N ILE A 42 3.40 -1.64 -8.98
CA ILE A 42 3.17 -2.22 -7.66
C ILE A 42 2.00 -1.45 -7.04
N ASP A 43 0.89 -2.13 -6.76
CA ASP A 43 -0.24 -1.54 -6.05
C ASP A 43 -0.11 -1.86 -4.55
N THR A 44 0.12 -0.86 -3.74
CA THR A 44 0.37 -1.02 -2.30
C THR A 44 -0.90 -0.91 -1.45
N HIS A 45 -2.03 -0.51 -2.06
CA HIS A 45 -3.26 -0.28 -1.33
C HIS A 45 -4.47 -0.52 -2.24
N MET A 46 -5.05 -1.73 -2.19
CA MET A 46 -6.24 -2.08 -2.96
C MET A 46 -7.15 -3.02 -2.17
N HIS A 47 -8.47 -2.79 -2.27
CA HIS A 47 -9.49 -3.54 -1.53
C HIS A 47 -10.19 -4.61 -2.37
N GLY A 48 -9.77 -4.80 -3.60
CA GLY A 48 -10.33 -5.79 -4.50
C GLY A 48 -10.39 -5.32 -5.94
N ALA A 49 -10.73 -6.22 -6.83
CA ALA A 49 -10.93 -5.95 -8.25
C ALA A 49 -11.89 -6.97 -8.86
N VAL A 50 -12.44 -6.66 -10.03
CA VAL A 50 -13.31 -7.55 -10.85
C VAL A 50 -14.46 -8.21 -10.08
N GLY A 51 -15.05 -7.45 -9.14
CA GLY A 51 -16.19 -7.93 -8.34
C GLY A 51 -15.80 -8.78 -7.12
N VAL A 52 -14.51 -8.90 -6.82
CA VAL A 52 -14.00 -9.57 -5.63
C VAL A 52 -13.57 -8.53 -4.60
N ASP A 53 -14.04 -8.68 -3.36
CA ASP A 53 -13.61 -7.91 -2.19
C ASP A 53 -12.53 -8.69 -1.43
N VAL A 54 -11.43 -8.01 -1.08
CA VAL A 54 -10.29 -8.61 -0.35
C VAL A 54 -10.73 -9.19 1.00
N ASN A 55 -11.66 -8.54 1.71
CA ASN A 55 -12.14 -9.03 3.00
C ASN A 55 -12.94 -10.34 2.91
N GLY A 56 -13.39 -10.73 1.70
CA GLY A 56 -14.09 -12.00 1.46
C GLY A 56 -13.41 -12.90 0.45
N ALA A 57 -12.21 -12.58 -0.01
CA ALA A 57 -11.52 -13.30 -1.08
C ALA A 57 -10.91 -14.62 -0.60
N THR A 58 -11.26 -15.72 -1.26
CA THR A 58 -10.54 -16.99 -1.15
C THR A 58 -9.21 -16.92 -1.90
N ALA A 59 -8.35 -17.92 -1.74
CA ALA A 59 -7.10 -18.01 -2.51
C ALA A 59 -7.35 -18.03 -4.03
N GLU A 60 -8.42 -18.65 -4.49
CA GLU A 60 -8.85 -18.71 -5.88
C GLU A 60 -9.35 -17.34 -6.38
N ASP A 61 -10.05 -16.59 -5.54
CA ASP A 61 -10.47 -15.22 -5.84
C ASP A 61 -9.27 -14.27 -5.95
N LEU A 62 -8.26 -14.44 -5.09
CA LEU A 62 -7.01 -13.67 -5.16
C LEU A 62 -6.24 -13.95 -6.47
N GLU A 63 -6.28 -15.17 -7.00
CA GLU A 63 -5.71 -15.49 -8.32
C GLU A 63 -6.47 -14.77 -9.45
N THR A 64 -7.79 -14.61 -9.30
CA THR A 64 -8.61 -13.83 -10.23
C THR A 64 -8.19 -12.35 -10.21
N ILE A 65 -8.01 -11.76 -9.03
CA ILE A 65 -7.46 -10.41 -8.86
C ILE A 65 -6.07 -10.33 -9.48
N GLY A 66 -5.15 -11.21 -9.11
CA GLY A 66 -3.77 -11.22 -9.59
C GLY A 66 -3.68 -11.32 -11.12
N THR A 67 -4.51 -12.18 -11.73
CA THR A 67 -4.58 -12.32 -13.19
C THR A 67 -5.09 -11.03 -13.85
N PHE A 68 -6.10 -10.38 -13.27
CA PHE A 68 -6.60 -9.11 -13.77
C PHE A 68 -5.52 -8.02 -13.69
N LEU A 69 -4.86 -7.87 -12.55
CA LEU A 69 -3.81 -6.89 -12.33
C LEU A 69 -2.66 -7.07 -13.32
N ALA A 70 -2.18 -8.30 -13.52
CA ALA A 70 -1.11 -8.60 -14.47
C ALA A 70 -1.45 -8.18 -15.91
N ARG A 71 -2.70 -8.38 -16.34
CA ARG A 71 -3.19 -7.93 -17.65
C ARG A 71 -3.19 -6.40 -17.82
N HIS A 72 -3.15 -5.65 -16.71
CA HIS A 72 -3.11 -4.19 -16.68
C HIS A 72 -1.74 -3.62 -16.31
N GLY A 73 -0.70 -4.48 -16.28
CA GLY A 73 0.68 -4.07 -16.06
C GLY A 73 1.09 -3.98 -14.59
N THR A 74 0.21 -4.33 -13.66
CA THR A 74 0.55 -4.45 -12.23
C THR A 74 1.10 -5.85 -11.99
N THR A 75 2.36 -5.95 -11.58
CA THR A 75 3.05 -7.22 -11.37
C THR A 75 3.11 -7.65 -9.92
N SER A 76 2.86 -6.72 -9.00
CA SER A 76 2.85 -6.99 -7.56
C SER A 76 1.77 -6.15 -6.87
N PHE A 77 1.16 -6.67 -5.82
CA PHE A 77 0.17 -5.95 -5.03
C PHE A 77 0.21 -6.32 -3.55
N GLN A 78 -0.31 -5.41 -2.72
CA GLN A 78 -0.66 -5.70 -1.34
C GLN A 78 -2.19 -5.79 -1.23
N ALA A 79 -2.68 -6.82 -0.56
CA ALA A 79 -4.10 -6.94 -0.27
C ALA A 79 -4.42 -6.12 0.99
N SER A 80 -5.29 -5.11 0.84
CA SER A 80 -5.69 -4.24 1.94
C SER A 80 -6.95 -4.79 2.61
N VAL A 81 -6.79 -5.25 3.84
CA VAL A 81 -7.89 -5.73 4.69
C VAL A 81 -8.47 -4.52 5.42
N LEU A 82 -9.74 -4.21 5.15
CA LEU A 82 -10.51 -3.25 5.92
C LEU A 82 -10.68 -3.74 7.37
N THR A 83 -10.86 -2.80 8.27
CA THR A 83 -11.25 -3.10 9.67
C THR A 83 -12.44 -4.05 9.72
N ASP A 84 -12.26 -5.21 10.34
CA ASP A 84 -13.26 -6.26 10.50
C ASP A 84 -13.14 -6.93 11.87
N THR A 85 -13.94 -7.97 12.12
CA THR A 85 -13.78 -8.81 13.30
C THR A 85 -12.42 -9.51 13.28
N GLN A 86 -11.88 -9.83 14.44
CA GLN A 86 -10.65 -10.59 14.54
C GLN A 86 -10.74 -11.91 13.75
N GLN A 87 -11.86 -12.61 13.87
CA GLN A 87 -12.08 -13.88 13.16
C GLN A 87 -12.00 -13.70 11.62
N GLN A 88 -12.63 -12.64 11.08
CA GLN A 88 -12.59 -12.38 9.64
C GLN A 88 -11.18 -11.99 9.17
N THR A 89 -10.49 -11.12 9.90
CA THR A 89 -9.11 -10.74 9.60
C THR A 89 -8.18 -11.97 9.60
N GLU A 90 -8.30 -12.85 10.59
CA GLU A 90 -7.53 -14.10 10.64
C GLU A 90 -7.85 -15.03 9.47
N TRP A 91 -9.12 -15.10 9.06
CA TRP A 91 -9.54 -15.88 7.89
C TRP A 91 -8.87 -15.33 6.62
N CYS A 92 -8.92 -14.01 6.39
CA CYS A 92 -8.24 -13.36 5.27
C CYS A 92 -6.74 -13.71 5.25
N ILE A 93 -6.05 -13.59 6.40
CA ILE A 93 -4.63 -13.91 6.51
C ILE A 93 -4.35 -15.37 6.11
N ARG A 94 -5.20 -16.32 6.50
CA ARG A 94 -5.04 -17.74 6.12
C ARG A 94 -5.23 -17.94 4.62
N GLU A 95 -6.22 -17.28 3.99
CA GLU A 95 -6.44 -17.34 2.55
C GLU A 95 -5.26 -16.72 1.77
N PHE A 96 -4.70 -15.62 2.27
CA PHE A 96 -3.50 -14.99 1.68
C PHE A 96 -2.27 -15.90 1.77
N ASN A 97 -2.10 -16.63 2.87
CA ASN A 97 -1.03 -17.62 2.99
C ASN A 97 -1.23 -18.76 1.98
N ARG A 98 -2.46 -19.28 1.84
CA ARG A 98 -2.81 -20.31 0.84
C ARG A 98 -2.49 -19.83 -0.58
N TYR A 99 -2.87 -18.61 -0.92
CA TYR A 99 -2.57 -18.03 -2.23
C TYR A 99 -1.07 -17.91 -2.46
N ARG A 100 -0.31 -17.45 -1.48
CA ARG A 100 1.17 -17.29 -1.59
C ARG A 100 1.91 -18.62 -1.77
N GLU A 101 1.36 -19.71 -1.27
CA GLU A 101 1.91 -21.07 -1.37
C GLU A 101 1.49 -21.78 -2.67
N SER A 102 0.49 -21.28 -3.38
CA SER A 102 -0.03 -21.89 -4.60
C SER A 102 0.74 -21.42 -5.84
N PRO A 103 0.80 -22.27 -6.92
CA PRO A 103 1.30 -21.81 -8.21
C PRO A 103 0.45 -20.64 -8.74
N ARG A 104 1.09 -19.56 -9.13
CA ARG A 104 0.44 -18.32 -9.58
C ARG A 104 0.72 -18.04 -11.04
N LYS A 105 -0.24 -17.40 -11.71
CA LYS A 105 -0.12 -16.92 -13.10
C LYS A 105 -0.27 -15.41 -13.20
N GLY A 106 -0.79 -14.77 -12.14
CA GLY A 106 -1.07 -13.35 -12.06
C GLY A 106 0.03 -12.54 -11.35
N ALA A 107 -0.34 -11.34 -10.93
CA ALA A 107 0.50 -10.47 -10.12
C ALA A 107 0.82 -11.12 -8.76
N GLU A 108 1.99 -10.82 -8.22
CA GLU A 108 2.44 -11.37 -6.95
C GLU A 108 1.82 -10.63 -5.76
N LEU A 109 1.23 -11.36 -4.81
CA LEU A 109 0.86 -10.81 -3.51
C LEU A 109 2.11 -10.70 -2.63
N VAL A 110 2.66 -9.49 -2.53
CA VAL A 110 3.91 -9.21 -1.82
C VAL A 110 3.72 -8.91 -0.34
N GLY A 111 2.49 -8.68 0.09
CA GLY A 111 2.19 -8.40 1.49
C GLY A 111 0.71 -8.15 1.76
N ILE A 112 0.42 -8.00 3.03
CA ILE A 112 -0.89 -7.64 3.57
C ILE A 112 -0.79 -6.22 4.11
N HIS A 113 -1.74 -5.38 3.76
CA HIS A 113 -1.97 -4.10 4.40
C HIS A 113 -3.18 -4.23 5.36
N LEU A 114 -3.02 -3.84 6.60
CA LEU A 114 -4.11 -3.70 7.56
C LEU A 114 -4.56 -2.24 7.60
N GLU A 115 -5.76 -1.95 7.12
CA GLU A 115 -6.35 -0.62 7.25
C GLU A 115 -7.16 -0.54 8.55
N GLY A 116 -6.48 -0.13 9.59
CA GLY A 116 -6.95 -0.20 10.98
C GLY A 116 -6.53 -1.49 11.70
N PRO A 117 -7.22 -1.87 12.78
CA PRO A 117 -8.49 -1.32 13.31
C PRO A 117 -8.34 -0.11 14.24
N PHE A 118 -7.15 0.43 14.44
CA PHE A 118 -6.85 1.53 15.35
C PHE A 118 -7.01 2.88 14.64
N LEU A 119 -8.25 3.22 14.29
CA LEU A 119 -8.62 4.39 13.51
C LEU A 119 -9.55 5.30 14.30
N ALA A 120 -9.45 6.62 14.06
CA ALA A 120 -10.31 7.60 14.69
C ALA A 120 -11.75 7.50 14.19
N LYS A 121 -12.69 7.39 15.11
CA LYS A 121 -14.12 7.24 14.83
C LYS A 121 -14.67 8.34 13.91
N GLU A 122 -14.23 9.58 14.11
CA GLU A 122 -14.68 10.73 13.32
C GLU A 122 -14.18 10.69 11.87
N TYR A 123 -13.09 9.97 11.64
CA TYR A 123 -12.44 9.83 10.35
C TYR A 123 -12.47 8.39 9.83
N LYS A 124 -13.38 7.59 10.33
CA LYS A 124 -13.50 6.17 9.98
C LYS A 124 -13.77 5.87 8.50
N GLY A 125 -14.24 6.86 7.73
CA GLY A 125 -14.61 6.66 6.34
C GLY A 125 -15.65 5.54 6.19
N ALA A 126 -15.36 4.55 5.37
CA ALA A 126 -16.22 3.40 5.13
C ALA A 126 -16.19 2.34 6.25
N MET A 127 -15.28 2.44 7.22
CA MET A 127 -15.14 1.42 8.28
C MET A 127 -16.39 1.37 9.18
N PRO A 128 -16.89 0.18 9.52
CA PRO A 128 -17.96 0.03 10.50
C PRO A 128 -17.47 0.47 11.88
N GLU A 129 -18.14 1.47 12.48
CA GLU A 129 -17.70 2.07 13.73
C GLU A 129 -17.53 1.07 14.89
N HIS A 130 -18.43 0.06 14.96
CA HIS A 130 -18.44 -0.95 16.01
C HIS A 130 -17.26 -1.96 15.90
N LEU A 131 -16.53 -1.94 14.78
CA LEU A 131 -15.35 -2.77 14.55
C LEU A 131 -14.02 -2.05 14.85
N LEU A 132 -14.07 -0.72 15.03
CA LEU A 132 -12.90 0.04 15.46
C LEU A 132 -12.49 -0.39 16.88
N GLN A 133 -11.19 -0.48 17.12
CA GLN A 133 -10.64 -1.00 18.36
C GLN A 133 -9.69 0.00 19.03
N ASN A 134 -9.57 -0.14 20.33
CA ASN A 134 -8.48 0.51 21.06
C ASN A 134 -7.15 -0.12 20.65
N THR A 135 -6.09 0.65 20.77
CA THR A 135 -4.72 0.26 20.46
C THR A 135 -4.33 -1.04 21.17
N ASN A 136 -3.86 -2.02 20.41
CA ASN A 136 -3.48 -3.33 20.91
C ASN A 136 -2.34 -3.92 20.05
N ILE A 137 -1.12 -3.80 20.54
CA ILE A 137 0.06 -4.31 19.83
C ILE A 137 0.10 -5.85 19.81
N ASP A 138 -0.41 -6.51 20.85
CA ASP A 138 -0.42 -7.98 20.91
C ASP A 138 -1.31 -8.58 19.82
N LEU A 139 -2.39 -7.89 19.45
CA LEU A 139 -3.21 -8.28 18.31
C LEU A 139 -2.41 -8.21 16.99
N VAL A 140 -1.60 -7.17 16.80
CA VAL A 140 -0.77 -7.04 15.59
C VAL A 140 0.33 -8.10 15.57
N ARG A 141 0.96 -8.39 16.70
CA ARG A 141 1.93 -9.50 16.83
C ARG A 141 1.30 -10.83 16.44
N HIS A 142 0.09 -11.11 16.96
CA HIS A 142 -0.67 -12.30 16.62
C HIS A 142 -0.94 -12.40 15.11
N TYR A 143 -1.40 -11.31 14.49
CA TYR A 143 -1.62 -11.28 13.04
C TYR A 143 -0.33 -11.45 12.25
N GLN A 144 0.77 -10.83 12.69
CA GLN A 144 2.07 -10.95 12.02
C GLN A 144 2.62 -12.39 12.10
N GLU A 145 2.45 -13.05 13.25
CA GLU A 145 2.80 -14.46 13.40
C GLU A 145 1.94 -15.34 12.49
N LEU A 146 0.62 -15.16 12.51
CA LEU A 146 -0.32 -15.89 11.65
C LEU A 146 -0.01 -15.68 10.16
N ALA A 147 0.36 -14.46 9.77
CA ALA A 147 0.76 -14.10 8.42
C ALA A 147 2.20 -14.57 8.07
N ARG A 148 2.92 -15.19 8.99
CA ARG A 148 4.32 -15.61 8.81
C ARG A 148 5.20 -14.47 8.32
N GLY A 149 5.08 -13.30 8.94
CA GLY A 149 5.77 -12.08 8.54
C GLY A 149 5.19 -11.41 7.29
N GLY A 150 3.99 -11.78 6.88
CA GLY A 150 3.36 -11.29 5.65
C GLY A 150 2.67 -9.94 5.76
N ILE A 151 2.41 -9.42 6.97
CA ILE A 151 1.91 -8.05 7.13
C ILE A 151 3.07 -7.11 6.84
N ARG A 152 2.89 -6.25 5.84
CA ARG A 152 3.92 -5.30 5.40
C ARG A 152 3.56 -3.86 5.65
N TYR A 153 2.29 -3.57 5.88
CA TYR A 153 1.79 -2.23 6.02
C TYR A 153 0.61 -2.19 6.99
N ILE A 154 0.52 -1.14 7.79
CA ILE A 154 -0.62 -0.85 8.66
C ILE A 154 -0.93 0.65 8.62
N THR A 155 -2.21 1.00 8.53
CA THR A 155 -2.70 2.38 8.66
C THR A 155 -3.26 2.61 10.05
N LEU A 156 -2.84 3.70 10.69
CA LEU A 156 -3.18 4.08 12.07
C LEU A 156 -3.57 5.55 12.17
N SER A 157 -4.31 5.89 13.21
CA SER A 157 -4.64 7.28 13.58
C SER A 157 -3.75 7.74 14.75
N PRO A 158 -2.79 8.65 14.53
CA PRO A 158 -1.79 9.03 15.53
C PRO A 158 -2.35 9.60 16.83
N GLU A 159 -3.53 10.23 16.77
CA GLU A 159 -4.19 10.85 17.93
C GLU A 159 -4.77 9.85 18.92
N LEU A 160 -4.90 8.59 18.56
CA LEU A 160 -5.44 7.58 19.45
C LEU A 160 -4.45 7.24 20.58
N PRO A 161 -4.94 7.07 21.82
CA PRO A 161 -4.08 6.69 22.94
C PRO A 161 -3.28 5.42 22.65
N GLY A 162 -1.96 5.46 22.84
CA GLY A 162 -1.04 4.34 22.70
C GLY A 162 -0.59 4.05 21.26
N VAL A 163 -1.14 4.71 20.23
CA VAL A 163 -0.69 4.51 18.83
C VAL A 163 0.75 4.95 18.64
N LEU A 164 1.12 6.11 19.18
CA LEU A 164 2.51 6.60 19.07
C LEU A 164 3.51 5.62 19.69
N ASP A 165 3.17 5.02 20.83
CA ASP A 165 4.01 4.03 21.51
C ASP A 165 4.19 2.74 20.69
N MET A 166 3.21 2.39 19.83
CA MET A 166 3.29 1.20 18.97
C MET A 166 4.24 1.37 17.78
N ILE A 167 4.44 2.57 17.27
CA ILE A 167 5.15 2.81 16.00
C ILE A 167 6.56 2.20 16.00
N PRO A 168 7.41 2.38 17.02
CA PRO A 168 8.74 1.78 17.05
C PRO A 168 8.70 0.26 16.94
N GLU A 169 7.76 -0.38 17.65
CA GLU A 169 7.63 -1.81 17.65
C GLU A 169 7.12 -2.37 16.32
N LEU A 170 6.18 -1.70 15.67
CA LEU A 170 5.71 -2.07 14.33
C LEU A 170 6.87 -2.07 13.33
N LYS A 171 7.80 -1.12 13.45
CA LYS A 171 9.03 -1.11 12.64
C LYS A 171 9.93 -2.30 12.92
N GLU A 172 10.11 -2.69 14.19
CA GLU A 172 10.87 -3.88 14.57
C GLU A 172 10.23 -5.16 14.01
N LEU A 173 8.90 -5.21 13.91
CA LEU A 173 8.16 -6.29 13.27
C LEU A 173 8.26 -6.26 11.73
N GLY A 174 8.96 -5.30 11.14
CA GLY A 174 9.10 -5.14 9.69
C GLY A 174 7.84 -4.62 8.99
N ILE A 175 6.96 -3.93 9.72
CA ILE A 175 5.71 -3.37 9.24
C ILE A 175 5.90 -1.87 8.96
N THR A 176 5.63 -1.45 7.74
CA THR A 176 5.54 -0.04 7.35
C THR A 176 4.35 0.61 8.04
N VAL A 177 4.53 1.79 8.60
CA VAL A 177 3.45 2.53 9.27
C VAL A 177 2.98 3.68 8.40
N GLY A 178 1.70 3.66 8.06
CA GLY A 178 0.97 4.77 7.47
C GLY A 178 0.12 5.50 8.49
N ILE A 179 -0.04 6.79 8.29
CA ILE A 179 -0.95 7.64 9.07
C ILE A 179 -2.11 8.09 8.19
N GLY A 180 -3.32 7.83 8.65
CA GLY A 180 -4.56 8.14 7.92
C GLY A 180 -5.79 7.87 8.78
N HIS A 181 -6.97 8.04 8.22
CA HIS A 181 -8.24 7.96 8.97
C HIS A 181 -8.19 8.75 10.28
N SER A 182 -7.71 9.99 10.21
CA SER A 182 -7.17 10.69 11.37
C SER A 182 -7.54 12.15 11.40
N GLY A 183 -7.91 12.62 12.60
CA GLY A 183 -8.07 14.02 12.94
C GLY A 183 -6.84 14.63 13.63
N ALA A 184 -5.69 13.96 13.58
CA ALA A 184 -4.49 14.38 14.29
C ALA A 184 -4.13 15.86 14.01
N THR A 185 -3.67 16.52 15.05
CA THR A 185 -3.02 17.81 14.93
C THR A 185 -1.70 17.67 14.17
N TYR A 186 -1.18 18.77 13.67
CA TYR A 186 0.14 18.82 13.05
C TYR A 186 1.23 18.23 13.98
N ALA A 187 1.22 18.60 15.25
CA ALA A 187 2.19 18.11 16.24
C ALA A 187 2.13 16.59 16.43
N GLN A 188 0.93 16.01 16.57
CA GLN A 188 0.76 14.55 16.72
C GLN A 188 1.22 13.80 15.47
N ALA A 189 0.92 14.32 14.28
CA ALA A 189 1.37 13.72 13.05
C ALA A 189 2.90 13.78 12.89
N MET A 190 3.53 14.92 13.21
CA MET A 190 4.99 15.08 13.20
C MET A 190 5.67 14.15 14.22
N GLU A 191 5.06 13.93 15.38
CA GLU A 191 5.55 12.97 16.36
C GLU A 191 5.51 11.54 15.81
N ALA A 192 4.39 11.12 15.19
CA ALA A 192 4.30 9.82 14.53
C ALA A 192 5.38 9.63 13.44
N ILE A 193 5.65 10.67 12.66
CA ILE A 193 6.71 10.69 11.65
C ILE A 193 8.09 10.50 12.30
N SER A 194 8.37 11.22 13.36
CA SER A 194 9.64 11.12 14.10
C SER A 194 9.87 9.73 14.69
N LEU A 195 8.81 9.04 15.09
CA LEU A 195 8.83 7.67 15.61
C LEU A 195 8.95 6.62 14.50
N GLY A 196 8.66 6.98 13.25
CA GLY A 196 8.93 6.14 12.10
C GLY A 196 7.76 5.82 11.19
N ALA A 197 6.67 6.56 11.25
CA ALA A 197 5.69 6.54 10.18
C ALA A 197 6.33 7.06 8.88
N THR A 198 6.04 6.42 7.75
CA THR A 198 6.67 6.71 6.46
C THR A 198 5.69 6.94 5.33
N VAL A 199 4.39 6.76 5.56
CA VAL A 199 3.33 6.90 4.53
C VAL A 199 2.19 7.77 5.06
N GLY A 200 1.69 8.69 4.24
CA GLY A 200 0.37 9.28 4.39
C GLY A 200 -0.63 8.47 3.58
N THR A 201 -1.57 7.82 4.25
CA THR A 201 -2.54 6.93 3.63
C THR A 201 -3.61 7.74 2.90
N HIS A 202 -3.87 7.42 1.61
CA HIS A 202 -4.85 8.07 0.70
C HIS A 202 -5.14 9.54 1.05
N VAL A 203 -4.08 10.34 0.99
CA VAL A 203 -4.04 11.72 1.49
C VAL A 203 -5.21 12.56 0.99
N GLY A 204 -5.84 13.27 1.93
CA GLY A 204 -7.04 14.08 1.67
C GLY A 204 -8.36 13.32 1.80
N ASN A 205 -8.34 12.00 1.94
CA ASN A 205 -9.53 11.17 2.21
C ASN A 205 -9.54 10.73 3.67
N ALA A 206 -10.71 10.79 4.33
CA ALA A 206 -10.86 10.43 5.74
C ALA A 206 -9.77 11.04 6.63
N MET A 207 -9.44 12.30 6.43
CA MET A 207 -8.31 12.97 7.06
C MET A 207 -8.67 14.43 7.37
N ARG A 208 -8.22 14.94 8.53
CA ARG A 208 -8.34 16.36 8.83
C ARG A 208 -7.51 17.19 7.86
N LEU A 209 -8.19 18.11 7.16
CA LEU A 209 -7.60 18.94 6.13
C LEU A 209 -6.82 20.11 6.69
N PHE A 210 -5.97 20.69 5.85
CA PHE A 210 -5.19 21.89 6.14
C PHE A 210 -6.06 23.08 6.50
N HIS A 211 -5.66 23.77 7.57
CA HIS A 211 -6.12 25.13 7.88
C HIS A 211 -4.90 26.00 8.22
N GLN A 212 -4.93 27.27 7.84
CA GLN A 212 -3.78 28.19 7.96
C GLN A 212 -3.23 28.33 9.39
N HIS A 213 -4.04 28.09 10.42
CA HIS A 213 -3.63 28.13 11.83
C HIS A 213 -3.36 26.75 12.42
N GLU A 214 -3.75 25.70 11.75
CA GLU A 214 -3.54 24.31 12.16
C GLU A 214 -3.44 23.43 10.88
N PRO A 215 -2.21 23.18 10.41
CA PRO A 215 -2.01 22.40 9.17
C PRO A 215 -2.52 20.97 9.26
N ALA A 216 -2.72 20.46 10.48
CA ALA A 216 -3.20 19.12 10.79
C ALA A 216 -2.32 18.01 10.17
N ILE A 217 -2.80 16.78 10.23
CA ILE A 217 -2.14 15.64 9.60
C ILE A 217 -1.89 15.85 8.10
N PHE A 218 -2.83 16.49 7.40
CA PHE A 218 -2.66 16.80 5.97
C PHE A 218 -1.41 17.65 5.73
N GLY A 219 -1.24 18.74 6.49
CA GLY A 219 -0.08 19.63 6.37
C GLY A 219 1.22 18.92 6.72
N ALA A 220 1.23 18.11 7.77
CA ALA A 220 2.38 17.31 8.18
C ALA A 220 2.83 16.33 7.08
N VAL A 221 1.89 15.63 6.43
CA VAL A 221 2.20 14.75 5.31
C VAL A 221 2.76 15.53 4.13
N MET A 222 2.15 16.67 3.79
CA MET A 222 2.57 17.46 2.62
C MET A 222 3.95 18.10 2.78
N GLU A 223 4.34 18.50 4.00
CA GLU A 223 5.62 19.13 4.30
C GLU A 223 6.77 18.11 4.46
N SER A 224 6.48 16.95 5.03
CA SER A 224 7.49 15.94 5.39
C SER A 224 7.94 15.10 4.17
N ASP A 225 8.94 14.23 4.40
CA ASP A 225 9.42 13.26 3.41
C ASP A 225 8.58 11.99 3.30
N LEU A 226 7.40 11.94 3.92
CA LEU A 226 6.50 10.79 3.79
C LEU A 226 6.15 10.50 2.33
N TYR A 227 5.96 9.25 2.01
CA TYR A 227 5.25 8.86 0.78
C TYR A 227 3.78 9.27 0.91
N CYS A 228 3.23 9.78 -0.17
CA CYS A 228 1.86 10.29 -0.24
C CYS A 228 1.03 9.37 -1.13
N GLU A 229 0.22 8.49 -0.53
CA GLU A 229 -0.73 7.70 -1.30
C GLU A 229 -1.81 8.61 -1.88
N THR A 230 -2.11 8.41 -3.14
CA THR A 230 -2.95 9.30 -3.93
C THR A 230 -3.89 8.48 -4.81
N ILE A 231 -5.20 8.56 -4.57
CA ILE A 231 -6.22 7.90 -5.38
C ILE A 231 -6.52 8.78 -6.60
N CYS A 232 -5.95 8.42 -7.75
CA CYS A 232 -5.95 9.24 -8.96
C CYS A 232 -7.15 8.98 -9.89
N ASP A 233 -8.28 8.49 -9.39
CA ASP A 233 -9.44 8.04 -10.16
C ASP A 233 -10.35 9.19 -10.68
N GLY A 234 -10.05 10.44 -10.31
CA GLY A 234 -10.85 11.61 -10.66
C GLY A 234 -12.15 11.76 -9.85
N ARG A 235 -12.41 10.85 -8.89
CA ARG A 235 -13.56 10.90 -7.97
C ARG A 235 -13.11 11.26 -6.56
N HIS A 236 -12.17 10.50 -5.99
CA HIS A 236 -11.58 10.79 -4.69
C HIS A 236 -10.77 12.08 -4.76
N LEU A 237 -9.93 12.22 -5.75
CA LEU A 237 -9.16 13.44 -5.99
C LEU A 237 -9.37 13.94 -7.43
N VAL A 238 -9.78 15.19 -7.55
CA VAL A 238 -9.84 15.83 -8.87
C VAL A 238 -8.43 16.10 -9.41
N PRO A 239 -8.23 16.16 -10.75
CA PRO A 239 -6.90 16.33 -11.35
C PRO A 239 -6.12 17.57 -10.85
N GLY A 240 -6.84 18.64 -10.44
CA GLY A 240 -6.21 19.83 -9.84
C GLY A 240 -5.50 19.53 -8.52
N THR A 241 -6.14 18.73 -7.66
CA THR A 241 -5.58 18.31 -6.38
C THR A 241 -4.37 17.39 -6.58
N VAL A 242 -4.47 16.41 -7.49
CA VAL A 242 -3.34 15.53 -7.82
C VAL A 242 -2.12 16.33 -8.29
N ARG A 243 -2.34 17.30 -9.19
CA ARG A 243 -1.23 18.19 -9.64
C ARG A 243 -0.64 19.02 -8.50
N MET A 244 -1.45 19.46 -7.55
CA MET A 244 -0.97 20.18 -6.36
C MET A 244 -0.11 19.26 -5.50
N TYR A 245 -0.54 18.02 -5.23
CA TYR A 245 0.23 17.05 -4.47
C TYR A 245 1.59 16.77 -5.13
N CYS A 246 1.59 16.51 -6.44
CA CYS A 246 2.84 16.32 -7.20
C CYS A 246 3.79 17.51 -7.10
N LYS A 247 3.27 18.75 -7.06
CA LYS A 247 4.11 19.96 -6.90
C LYS A 247 4.67 20.10 -5.49
N CYS A 248 3.88 19.75 -4.47
CA CYS A 248 4.33 19.85 -3.07
C CYS A 248 5.31 18.75 -2.70
N LYS A 249 5.03 17.51 -3.12
CA LYS A 249 5.78 16.32 -2.70
C LYS A 249 6.95 15.95 -3.66
N GLY A 250 6.88 16.40 -4.90
CA GLY A 250 7.69 15.80 -5.96
C GLY A 250 7.16 14.42 -6.38
N LEU A 251 7.46 14.00 -7.60
CA LEU A 251 6.98 12.73 -8.14
C LEU A 251 7.54 11.51 -7.39
N ASP A 252 8.73 11.63 -6.82
CA ASP A 252 9.41 10.55 -6.10
C ASP A 252 8.74 10.16 -4.78
N ARG A 253 7.80 10.99 -4.30
CA ARG A 253 7.07 10.77 -3.06
C ARG A 253 5.57 10.52 -3.27
N ILE A 254 5.09 10.50 -4.51
CA ILE A 254 3.70 10.16 -4.84
C ILE A 254 3.60 8.67 -5.11
N VAL A 255 2.65 8.02 -4.46
CA VAL A 255 2.29 6.62 -4.69
C VAL A 255 0.85 6.59 -5.19
N ALA A 256 0.65 6.27 -6.47
CA ALA A 256 -0.69 6.08 -7.02
C ALA A 256 -1.23 4.73 -6.53
N ILE A 257 -2.41 4.76 -5.96
CA ILE A 257 -3.13 3.59 -5.42
C ILE A 257 -4.55 3.54 -5.95
N THR A 258 -5.22 2.40 -5.73
CA THR A 258 -6.62 2.17 -6.16
C THR A 258 -7.59 1.98 -5.00
#